data_b458da3d32ca35b9173ff3cf55f1450a
#
_entry.id   b458da3d32ca35b9173ff3cf55f1450a
#
_cell.length_a   1.000
_cell.length_b   1.000
_cell.length_c   1.000
_cell.angle_alpha   90.00
_cell.angle_beta   90.00
_cell.angle_gamma   90.00
#
_symmetry.space_group_name_H-M   'P 1'
#
loop_
_entity.id
_entity.type
_entity.pdbx_description
1 polymer ?
#
loop_
_entity_poly.entity_id
_entity_poly.type
_entity_poly.pdbx_seq_one_letter_code
_entity_poly.pdbx_strand_id
1 'polypeptide(L)'
;MASKKADKHQAPKKQGDKFTLYLVIGMISLVVLAGVGAVVAKNHSASHAPLPSSVSKANGYGITFNPTAKVRVDMYEDFRCPNCRNFEAVNNTYVDNLVRAGKIEAVYHPMHFIAPDSQLTAAAAACAADQGKYLEMHTALYVNQPTTAQSAENAAYWTNAQLILLGHSIGIASKSFDTCINSGKYLTWTNNINDDAASKNINATPTVIVNGKTLPLATDYSNAAFTKVLKALGVK
;
A
#
# COMPACT_ATOMS: atom_id res chain seq x y z
N MET A 1 45.20 42.26 -67.42
CA MET A 1 45.05 41.87 -65.99
C MET A 1 43.59 41.92 -65.66
N ALA A 2 42.94 40.74 -65.58
CA ALA A 2 41.52 40.58 -65.34
C ALA A 2 41.29 40.19 -63.87
N SER A 3 40.60 41.02 -63.12
CA SER A 3 40.26 40.82 -61.72
C SER A 3 39.00 39.91 -61.65
N LYS A 4 39.14 38.68 -61.08
CA LYS A 4 38.02 37.76 -60.79
C LYS A 4 37.29 38.26 -59.50
N LYS A 5 36.06 38.75 -59.67
CA LYS A 5 35.13 38.95 -58.53
C LYS A 5 34.73 37.60 -57.95
N ALA A 6 34.95 37.42 -56.68
CA ALA A 6 34.47 36.24 -55.93
C ALA A 6 32.97 36.40 -55.65
N ASP A 7 32.21 35.43 -56.09
CA ASP A 7 30.76 35.32 -55.86
C ASP A 7 30.51 34.76 -54.46
N LYS A 8 29.86 35.57 -53.60
CA LYS A 8 29.47 35.12 -52.24
C LYS A 8 28.18 34.34 -52.34
N HIS A 9 28.32 33.02 -52.30
CA HIS A 9 27.17 32.14 -52.08
C HIS A 9 26.55 32.44 -50.71
N GLN A 10 25.40 33.10 -50.70
CA GLN A 10 24.53 33.21 -49.51
C GLN A 10 23.87 31.83 -49.28
N ALA A 11 24.12 31.22 -48.11
CA ALA A 11 23.43 30.03 -47.68
C ALA A 11 21.90 30.30 -47.56
N PRO A 12 21.04 29.36 -47.99
CA PRO A 12 19.58 29.55 -47.90
C PRO A 12 19.15 29.70 -46.43
N LYS A 13 18.44 30.79 -46.13
CA LYS A 13 17.76 30.93 -44.82
C LYS A 13 16.78 29.79 -44.68
N LYS A 14 17.01 28.87 -43.72
CA LYS A 14 16.03 27.88 -43.29
C LYS A 14 14.79 28.63 -42.77
N GLN A 15 13.76 28.74 -43.58
CA GLN A 15 12.46 29.19 -43.18
C GLN A 15 11.92 28.06 -42.27
N GLY A 16 11.85 28.30 -40.97
CA GLY A 16 11.32 27.32 -40.03
C GLY A 16 9.92 26.92 -40.47
N ASP A 17 9.72 25.64 -40.74
CA ASP A 17 8.46 25.14 -41.23
C ASP A 17 7.39 25.26 -40.12
N LYS A 18 6.53 26.29 -40.26
CA LYS A 18 5.47 26.59 -39.28
C LYS A 18 4.54 25.35 -39.10
N PHE A 19 4.42 24.53 -40.11
CA PHE A 19 3.66 23.31 -40.05
C PHE A 19 4.28 22.32 -39.06
N THR A 20 5.58 22.10 -39.12
CA THR A 20 6.30 21.26 -38.16
C THR A 20 6.20 21.80 -36.75
N LEU A 21 6.29 23.12 -36.56
CA LEU A 21 6.11 23.74 -35.26
C LEU A 21 4.70 23.49 -34.67
N TYR A 22 3.65 23.68 -35.47
CA TYR A 22 2.28 23.40 -35.01
C TYR A 22 2.03 21.93 -34.74
N LEU A 23 2.66 21.03 -35.52
CA LEU A 23 2.55 19.60 -35.32
C LEU A 23 3.21 19.17 -33.99
N VAL A 24 4.40 19.71 -33.69
CA VAL A 24 5.10 19.46 -32.41
C VAL A 24 4.31 20.02 -31.24
N ILE A 25 3.79 21.25 -31.32
CA ILE A 25 2.96 21.84 -30.27
C ILE A 25 1.68 21.00 -30.07
N GLY A 26 1.04 20.55 -31.15
CA GLY A 26 -0.15 19.69 -31.09
C GLY A 26 0.13 18.36 -30.38
N MET A 27 1.26 17.70 -30.69
CA MET A 27 1.65 16.45 -30.03
C MET A 27 1.96 16.66 -28.55
N ILE A 28 2.72 17.71 -28.20
CA ILE A 28 3.01 18.04 -26.79
C ILE A 28 1.70 18.32 -26.02
N SER A 29 0.79 19.09 -26.59
CA SER A 29 -0.50 19.39 -25.97
C SER A 29 -1.33 18.13 -25.74
N LEU A 30 -1.32 17.18 -26.68
CA LEU A 30 -2.06 15.94 -26.59
C LEU A 30 -1.48 15.03 -25.48
N VAL A 31 -0.16 14.94 -25.37
CA VAL A 31 0.53 14.18 -24.30
C VAL A 31 0.25 14.81 -22.92
N VAL A 32 0.29 16.16 -22.83
CA VAL A 32 -0.02 16.86 -21.56
C VAL A 32 -1.49 16.65 -21.17
N LEU A 33 -2.42 16.77 -22.11
CA LEU A 33 -3.86 16.55 -21.84
C LEU A 33 -4.14 15.10 -21.45
N ALA A 34 -3.50 14.13 -22.11
CA ALA A 34 -3.63 12.72 -21.75
C ALA A 34 -3.03 12.45 -20.34
N GLY A 35 -1.87 13.04 -20.03
CA GLY A 35 -1.25 12.93 -18.70
C GLY A 35 -2.09 13.56 -17.60
N VAL A 36 -2.60 14.75 -17.81
CA VAL A 36 -3.51 15.42 -16.85
C VAL A 36 -4.81 14.63 -16.70
N GLY A 37 -5.39 14.15 -17.81
CA GLY A 37 -6.59 13.31 -17.77
C GLY A 37 -6.39 12.02 -16.95
N ALA A 38 -5.26 11.35 -17.11
CA ALA A 38 -4.93 10.14 -16.35
C ALA A 38 -4.75 10.43 -14.85
N VAL A 39 -4.07 11.53 -14.49
CA VAL A 39 -3.90 11.94 -13.07
C VAL A 39 -5.25 12.30 -12.44
N VAL A 40 -6.09 13.07 -13.16
CA VAL A 40 -7.43 13.43 -12.67
C VAL A 40 -8.29 12.18 -12.50
N ALA A 41 -8.27 11.25 -13.45
CA ALA A 41 -9.03 9.99 -13.36
C ALA A 41 -8.55 9.12 -12.19
N LYS A 42 -7.22 9.00 -11.98
CA LYS A 42 -6.65 8.27 -10.83
C LYS A 42 -7.08 8.90 -9.50
N ASN A 43 -6.97 10.22 -9.37
CA ASN A 43 -7.36 10.93 -8.15
C ASN A 43 -8.87 10.82 -7.89
N HIS A 44 -9.70 10.88 -8.93
CA HIS A 44 -11.15 10.70 -8.79
C HIS A 44 -11.50 9.28 -8.32
N SER A 45 -10.90 8.25 -8.91
CA SER A 45 -11.11 6.86 -8.48
C SER A 45 -10.66 6.62 -7.04
N ALA A 46 -9.50 7.18 -6.65
CA ALA A 46 -8.98 7.07 -5.28
C ALA A 46 -9.90 7.75 -4.25
N SER A 47 -10.45 8.92 -4.57
CA SER A 47 -11.34 9.66 -3.66
C SER A 47 -12.72 9.02 -3.46
N HIS A 48 -13.16 8.15 -4.37
CA HIS A 48 -14.44 7.44 -4.33
C HIS A 48 -14.29 5.94 -4.05
N ALA A 49 -13.09 5.47 -3.71
CA ALA A 49 -12.91 4.07 -3.31
C ALA A 49 -13.76 3.75 -2.06
N PRO A 50 -14.50 2.63 -2.05
CA PRO A 50 -15.19 2.20 -0.85
C PRO A 50 -14.19 1.98 0.27
N LEU A 51 -14.51 2.46 1.48
CA LEU A 51 -13.66 2.32 2.65
C LEU A 51 -14.23 1.23 3.57
N PRO A 52 -13.37 0.39 4.19
CA PRO A 52 -13.79 -0.47 5.30
C PRO A 52 -14.31 0.35 6.48
N SER A 53 -15.17 -0.24 7.31
CA SER A 53 -15.89 0.48 8.37
C SER A 53 -15.00 1.18 9.42
N SER A 54 -13.77 0.69 9.62
CA SER A 54 -12.80 1.21 10.60
C SER A 54 -11.72 2.11 9.98
N VAL A 55 -11.94 2.62 8.76
CA VAL A 55 -10.93 3.35 7.98
C VAL A 55 -11.29 4.81 7.82
N SER A 56 -10.31 5.69 7.97
CA SER A 56 -10.44 7.10 7.62
C SER A 56 -9.22 7.61 6.85
N LYS A 57 -9.43 8.64 6.02
CA LYS A 57 -8.33 9.34 5.33
C LYS A 57 -7.36 9.96 6.32
N ALA A 58 -7.85 10.48 7.44
CA ALA A 58 -7.02 11.10 8.47
C ALA A 58 -5.99 10.13 9.08
N ASN A 59 -6.29 8.83 9.07
CA ASN A 59 -5.41 7.76 9.55
C ASN A 59 -4.62 7.10 8.40
N GLY A 60 -4.38 7.78 7.29
CA GLY A 60 -3.63 7.23 6.16
C GLY A 60 -4.32 6.01 5.55
N TYR A 61 -5.65 5.97 5.58
CA TYR A 61 -6.48 4.86 5.12
C TYR A 61 -6.25 3.52 5.84
N GLY A 62 -5.49 3.51 6.96
CA GLY A 62 -5.25 2.30 7.74
C GLY A 62 -6.48 1.83 8.51
N ILE A 63 -6.56 0.52 8.78
CA ILE A 63 -7.58 -0.09 9.62
C ILE A 63 -7.25 0.20 11.08
N THR A 64 -8.14 0.94 11.75
CA THR A 64 -7.89 1.53 13.07
C THR A 64 -8.66 0.82 14.17
N PHE A 65 -7.96 0.50 15.25
CA PHE A 65 -8.52 0.01 16.52
C PHE A 65 -8.24 1.01 17.64
N ASN A 66 -9.21 1.18 18.54
CA ASN A 66 -9.10 2.01 19.74
C ASN A 66 -8.61 3.45 19.48
N PRO A 67 -9.29 4.25 18.65
CA PRO A 67 -8.80 5.55 18.18
C PRO A 67 -8.63 6.61 19.29
N THR A 68 -9.02 6.30 20.53
CA THR A 68 -8.90 7.20 21.70
C THR A 68 -7.80 6.77 22.67
N ALA A 69 -7.07 5.69 22.39
CA ALA A 69 -5.96 5.26 23.22
C ALA A 69 -4.78 6.23 23.10
N LYS A 70 -4.04 6.40 24.20
CA LYS A 70 -2.96 7.42 24.29
C LYS A 70 -1.71 7.10 23.48
N VAL A 71 -1.44 5.82 23.25
CA VAL A 71 -0.26 5.37 22.52
C VAL A 71 -0.73 4.82 21.19
N ARG A 72 -0.27 5.45 20.10
CA ARG A 72 -0.56 5.05 18.75
C ARG A 72 0.57 4.22 18.17
N VAL A 73 0.21 3.14 17.51
CA VAL A 73 1.11 2.25 16.78
C VAL A 73 0.61 2.10 15.35
N ASP A 74 1.36 2.63 14.39
CA ASP A 74 1.11 2.43 12.96
C ASP A 74 2.01 1.30 12.46
N MET A 75 1.42 0.32 11.78
CA MET A 75 2.09 -0.86 11.23
C MET A 75 1.87 -0.92 9.73
N TYR A 76 2.94 -0.67 8.96
CA TYR A 76 2.96 -0.77 7.50
C TYR A 76 3.54 -2.13 7.12
N GLU A 77 2.72 -2.99 6.55
CA GLU A 77 3.04 -4.39 6.32
C GLU A 77 2.48 -4.88 4.99
N ASP A 78 3.15 -5.87 4.40
CA ASP A 78 2.64 -6.58 3.23
C ASP A 78 2.52 -8.07 3.58
N PHE A 79 1.35 -8.66 3.37
CA PHE A 79 1.08 -10.07 3.69
C PHE A 79 1.93 -11.08 2.90
N ARG A 80 2.67 -10.59 1.90
CA ARG A 80 3.64 -11.41 1.14
C ARG A 80 5.09 -11.14 1.55
N CYS A 81 5.35 -10.17 2.44
CA CYS A 81 6.69 -9.83 2.90
C CYS A 81 7.20 -10.84 3.94
N PRO A 82 8.34 -11.54 3.67
CA PRO A 82 8.91 -12.48 4.63
C PRO A 82 9.35 -11.82 5.95
N ASN A 83 9.83 -10.57 5.88
CA ASN A 83 10.24 -9.83 7.07
C ASN A 83 9.05 -9.44 7.94
N CYS A 84 7.88 -9.12 7.33
CA CYS A 84 6.64 -8.91 8.09
C CYS A 84 6.20 -10.18 8.80
N ARG A 85 6.26 -11.35 8.14
CA ARG A 85 5.99 -12.63 8.80
C ARG A 85 6.92 -12.86 10.00
N ASN A 86 8.22 -12.56 9.87
CA ASN A 86 9.16 -12.69 10.97
C ASN A 86 8.82 -11.74 12.13
N PHE A 87 8.43 -10.51 11.84
CA PHE A 87 7.97 -9.55 12.84
C PHE A 87 6.71 -10.05 13.54
N GLU A 88 5.71 -10.49 12.79
CA GLU A 88 4.44 -10.97 13.32
C GLU A 88 4.60 -12.29 14.12
N ALA A 89 5.48 -13.18 13.70
CA ALA A 89 5.74 -14.44 14.42
C ALA A 89 6.15 -14.22 15.89
N VAL A 90 6.78 -13.08 16.21
CA VAL A 90 7.25 -12.78 17.57
C VAL A 90 6.43 -11.69 18.26
N ASN A 91 5.68 -10.85 17.55
CA ASN A 91 5.00 -9.69 18.12
C ASN A 91 3.46 -9.77 18.07
N ASN A 92 2.87 -10.52 17.13
CA ASN A 92 1.43 -10.55 16.89
C ASN A 92 0.62 -10.76 18.18
N THR A 93 0.89 -11.83 18.93
CA THR A 93 0.13 -12.14 20.17
C THR A 93 0.20 -10.98 21.17
N TYR A 94 1.36 -10.33 21.31
CA TYR A 94 1.50 -9.21 22.21
C TYR A 94 0.70 -7.99 21.74
N VAL A 95 0.80 -7.64 20.47
CA VAL A 95 0.05 -6.53 19.87
C VAL A 95 -1.45 -6.78 19.95
N ASP A 96 -1.91 -7.95 19.55
CA ASP A 96 -3.33 -8.33 19.60
C ASP A 96 -3.91 -8.23 21.02
N ASN A 97 -3.16 -8.68 22.03
CA ASN A 97 -3.58 -8.56 23.42
C ASN A 97 -3.74 -7.07 23.84
N LEU A 98 -2.81 -6.21 23.45
CA LEU A 98 -2.91 -4.77 23.72
C LEU A 98 -4.07 -4.12 22.98
N VAL A 99 -4.32 -4.50 21.73
CA VAL A 99 -5.46 -4.02 20.93
C VAL A 99 -6.77 -4.44 21.58
N ARG A 100 -6.93 -5.74 21.90
CA ARG A 100 -8.15 -6.29 22.53
C ARG A 100 -8.41 -5.71 23.92
N ALA A 101 -7.34 -5.36 24.65
CA ALA A 101 -7.42 -4.70 25.95
C ALA A 101 -7.62 -3.18 25.86
N GLY A 102 -7.68 -2.58 24.66
CA GLY A 102 -7.84 -1.13 24.49
C GLY A 102 -6.62 -0.31 24.94
N LYS A 103 -5.43 -0.91 25.02
CA LYS A 103 -4.23 -0.29 25.57
C LYS A 103 -3.48 0.60 24.59
N ILE A 104 -3.64 0.33 23.28
CA ILE A 104 -3.04 1.08 22.20
C ILE A 104 -4.06 1.41 21.11
N GLU A 105 -3.89 2.55 20.44
CA GLU A 105 -4.46 2.77 19.12
C GLU A 105 -3.58 2.05 18.11
N ALA A 106 -4.10 1.00 17.51
CA ALA A 106 -3.38 0.28 16.46
C ALA A 106 -3.96 0.66 15.09
N VAL A 107 -3.10 1.04 14.17
CA VAL A 107 -3.46 1.37 12.79
C VAL A 107 -2.67 0.46 11.86
N TYR A 108 -3.35 -0.45 11.22
CA TYR A 108 -2.76 -1.38 10.25
C TYR A 108 -2.87 -0.81 8.85
N HIS A 109 -1.74 -0.71 8.15
CA HIS A 109 -1.63 -0.23 6.78
C HIS A 109 -1.18 -1.39 5.88
N PRO A 110 -2.11 -2.23 5.38
CA PRO A 110 -1.75 -3.35 4.52
C PRO A 110 -1.30 -2.85 3.15
N MET A 111 0.00 -2.86 2.96
CA MET A 111 0.69 -2.49 1.72
C MET A 111 0.61 -3.58 0.65
N HIS A 112 0.90 -3.24 -0.61
CA HIS A 112 0.92 -4.20 -1.71
C HIS A 112 1.99 -3.85 -2.76
N PHE A 113 3.19 -4.33 -2.58
CA PHE A 113 4.28 -4.15 -3.55
C PHE A 113 5.27 -5.32 -3.63
N ILE A 114 5.13 -6.33 -2.75
CA ILE A 114 6.07 -7.46 -2.69
C ILE A 114 5.75 -8.50 -3.75
N ALA A 115 4.48 -8.82 -4.00
CA ALA A 115 4.06 -9.84 -4.95
C ALA A 115 2.77 -9.44 -5.67
N PRO A 116 2.47 -10.07 -6.84
CA PRO A 116 1.26 -9.75 -7.63
C PRO A 116 -0.06 -9.90 -6.85
N ASP A 117 -0.10 -10.79 -5.86
CA ASP A 117 -1.26 -11.07 -5.02
C ASP A 117 -1.24 -10.34 -3.65
N SER A 118 -0.24 -9.48 -3.39
CA SER A 118 -0.23 -8.63 -2.18
C SER A 118 -1.47 -7.76 -2.09
N GLN A 119 -1.92 -7.18 -3.21
CA GLN A 119 -3.13 -6.37 -3.27
C GLN A 119 -4.38 -7.18 -2.90
N LEU A 120 -4.46 -8.42 -3.39
CA LEU A 120 -5.58 -9.30 -3.14
C LEU A 120 -5.68 -9.68 -1.66
N THR A 121 -4.54 -10.00 -1.02
CA THR A 121 -4.49 -10.33 0.42
C THR A 121 -4.84 -9.13 1.29
N ALA A 122 -4.36 -7.94 0.96
CA ALA A 122 -4.73 -6.69 1.65
C ALA A 122 -6.23 -6.39 1.55
N ALA A 123 -6.82 -6.54 0.36
CA ALA A 123 -8.26 -6.37 0.15
C ALA A 123 -9.09 -7.43 0.90
N ALA A 124 -8.63 -8.68 0.97
CA ALA A 124 -9.31 -9.74 1.72
C ALA A 124 -9.29 -9.48 3.24
N ALA A 125 -8.18 -8.95 3.77
CA ALA A 125 -8.11 -8.53 5.17
C ALA A 125 -9.11 -7.39 5.48
N ALA A 126 -9.32 -6.46 4.54
CA ALA A 126 -10.35 -5.43 4.66
C ALA A 126 -11.78 -6.00 4.62
N CYS A 127 -12.03 -7.03 3.79
CA CYS A 127 -13.30 -7.75 3.81
C CYS A 127 -13.57 -8.43 5.16
N ALA A 128 -12.52 -8.96 5.80
CA ALA A 128 -12.62 -9.53 7.14
C ALA A 128 -12.84 -8.44 8.21
N ALA A 129 -12.31 -7.23 8.01
CA ALA A 129 -12.57 -6.08 8.89
C ALA A 129 -14.07 -5.72 8.94
N ASP A 130 -14.77 -5.76 7.80
CA ASP A 130 -16.23 -5.57 7.74
C ASP A 130 -17.02 -6.63 8.53
N GLN A 131 -16.40 -7.76 8.81
CA GLN A 131 -16.98 -8.84 9.64
C GLN A 131 -16.50 -8.78 11.12
N GLY A 132 -15.73 -7.75 11.50
CA GLY A 132 -15.12 -7.65 12.82
C GLY A 132 -14.00 -8.68 13.07
N LYS A 133 -13.40 -9.24 11.99
CA LYS A 133 -12.44 -10.34 12.01
C LYS A 133 -11.08 -9.99 11.42
N TYR A 134 -10.71 -8.69 11.44
CA TYR A 134 -9.44 -8.26 10.87
C TYR A 134 -8.24 -8.92 11.54
N LEU A 135 -8.17 -8.92 12.88
CA LEU A 135 -7.02 -9.45 13.62
C LEU A 135 -6.84 -10.96 13.36
N GLU A 136 -7.94 -11.69 13.34
CA GLU A 136 -7.92 -13.12 13.02
C GLU A 136 -7.45 -13.37 11.58
N MET A 137 -7.91 -12.56 10.61
CA MET A 137 -7.51 -12.70 9.21
C MET A 137 -6.04 -12.28 9.01
N HIS A 138 -5.60 -11.21 9.68
CA HIS A 138 -4.23 -10.75 9.70
C HIS A 138 -3.27 -11.87 10.17
N THR A 139 -3.57 -12.46 11.33
CA THR A 139 -2.82 -13.61 11.86
C THR A 139 -2.82 -14.78 10.90
N ALA A 140 -4.01 -15.13 10.35
CA ALA A 140 -4.15 -16.28 9.45
C ALA A 140 -3.34 -16.10 8.15
N LEU A 141 -3.30 -14.90 7.59
CA LEU A 141 -2.52 -14.60 6.39
C LEU A 141 -1.02 -14.78 6.63
N TYR A 142 -0.48 -14.34 7.77
CA TYR A 142 0.94 -14.53 8.08
C TYR A 142 1.30 -15.98 8.44
N VAL A 143 0.44 -16.67 9.19
CA VAL A 143 0.64 -18.09 9.52
C VAL A 143 0.66 -18.96 8.26
N ASN A 144 -0.19 -18.64 7.28
CA ASN A 144 -0.30 -19.38 6.02
C ASN A 144 0.46 -18.69 4.88
N GLN A 145 1.31 -17.71 5.17
CA GLN A 145 2.12 -17.06 4.13
C GLN A 145 2.99 -18.12 3.43
N PRO A 146 2.97 -18.19 2.09
CA PRO A 146 3.74 -19.18 1.36
C PRO A 146 5.24 -19.05 1.67
N THR A 147 5.91 -20.19 1.82
CA THR A 147 7.36 -20.23 2.00
C THR A 147 8.09 -19.93 0.68
N THR A 148 9.36 -19.55 0.74
CA THR A 148 10.17 -19.19 -0.44
C THR A 148 10.20 -20.23 -1.55
N ALA A 149 10.02 -21.51 -1.23
CA ALA A 149 9.93 -22.59 -2.22
C ALA A 149 8.60 -22.57 -3.02
N GLN A 150 7.53 -21.98 -2.46
CA GLN A 150 6.20 -21.91 -3.06
C GLN A 150 5.90 -20.54 -3.69
N SER A 151 6.68 -19.54 -3.35
CA SER A 151 6.51 -18.18 -3.81
C SER A 151 7.86 -17.55 -4.11
N ALA A 152 8.35 -17.75 -5.34
CA ALA A 152 9.24 -16.72 -5.87
C ALA A 152 8.52 -15.37 -5.64
N GLU A 153 9.26 -14.32 -5.22
CA GLU A 153 8.71 -12.97 -4.93
C GLU A 153 7.84 -12.41 -6.06
N ASN A 154 7.91 -13.01 -7.25
CA ASN A 154 7.19 -12.62 -8.45
C ASN A 154 6.05 -13.56 -8.88
N ALA A 155 5.69 -14.57 -8.06
CA ALA A 155 4.59 -15.48 -8.39
C ALA A 155 3.38 -15.25 -7.48
N ALA A 156 2.19 -15.15 -8.09
CA ALA A 156 0.95 -15.16 -7.34
C ALA A 156 0.74 -16.54 -6.70
N TYR A 157 0.36 -16.53 -5.44
CA TYR A 157 0.02 -17.74 -4.67
C TYR A 157 -1.46 -17.73 -4.28
N TRP A 158 -1.96 -16.60 -3.77
CA TRP A 158 -3.32 -16.48 -3.29
C TRP A 158 -4.32 -16.25 -4.41
N THR A 159 -5.43 -16.97 -4.34
CA THR A 159 -6.62 -16.77 -5.18
C THR A 159 -7.80 -16.37 -4.29
N ASN A 160 -8.86 -15.80 -4.87
CA ASN A 160 -10.11 -15.50 -4.15
C ASN A 160 -10.65 -16.70 -3.39
N ALA A 161 -10.66 -17.89 -4.03
CA ALA A 161 -11.16 -19.11 -3.42
C ALA A 161 -10.35 -19.52 -2.17
N GLN A 162 -9.03 -19.43 -2.23
CA GLN A 162 -8.17 -19.74 -1.07
C GLN A 162 -8.36 -18.73 0.07
N LEU A 163 -8.51 -17.42 -0.24
CA LEU A 163 -8.76 -16.39 0.76
C LEU A 163 -10.13 -16.51 1.41
N ILE A 164 -11.15 -16.92 0.65
CA ILE A 164 -12.49 -17.26 1.18
C ILE A 164 -12.39 -18.45 2.13
N LEU A 165 -11.73 -19.53 1.72
CA LEU A 165 -11.51 -20.69 2.57
C LEU A 165 -10.74 -20.35 3.85
N LEU A 166 -9.72 -19.48 3.75
CA LEU A 166 -8.98 -18.99 4.91
C LEU A 166 -9.91 -18.21 5.85
N GLY A 167 -10.75 -17.31 5.32
CA GLY A 167 -11.75 -16.61 6.11
C GLY A 167 -12.75 -17.54 6.80
N HIS A 168 -13.24 -18.56 6.09
CA HIS A 168 -14.12 -19.55 6.67
C HIS A 168 -13.45 -20.34 7.82
N SER A 169 -12.14 -20.65 7.69
CA SER A 169 -11.38 -21.38 8.73
C SER A 169 -11.23 -20.60 10.04
N ILE A 170 -11.34 -19.27 9.99
CA ILE A 170 -11.31 -18.40 11.18
C ILE A 170 -12.71 -17.96 11.66
N GLY A 171 -13.75 -18.62 11.15
CA GLY A 171 -15.13 -18.44 11.58
C GLY A 171 -15.90 -17.32 10.87
N ILE A 172 -15.47 -16.86 9.69
CA ILE A 172 -16.26 -15.95 8.84
C ILE A 172 -17.13 -16.79 7.90
N ALA A 173 -18.38 -17.00 8.26
CA ALA A 173 -19.32 -17.82 7.47
C ALA A 173 -20.38 -16.98 6.74
N SER A 174 -20.03 -15.78 6.24
CA SER A 174 -20.99 -14.86 5.64
C SER A 174 -20.84 -14.75 4.13
N LYS A 175 -21.97 -14.81 3.40
CA LYS A 175 -22.00 -14.55 1.95
C LYS A 175 -21.50 -13.15 1.60
N SER A 176 -21.63 -12.16 2.51
CA SER A 176 -21.13 -10.82 2.29
C SER A 176 -19.60 -10.75 2.23
N PHE A 177 -18.91 -11.57 3.02
CA PHE A 177 -17.45 -11.73 2.95
C PHE A 177 -17.01 -12.33 1.61
N ASP A 178 -17.63 -13.43 1.19
CA ASP A 178 -17.32 -14.08 -0.08
C ASP A 178 -17.56 -13.14 -1.27
N THR A 179 -18.68 -12.40 -1.24
CA THR A 179 -19.01 -11.40 -2.26
C THR A 179 -18.01 -10.25 -2.25
N CYS A 180 -17.57 -9.77 -1.08
CA CYS A 180 -16.59 -8.72 -0.93
C CYS A 180 -15.27 -9.10 -1.62
N ILE A 181 -14.76 -10.31 -1.37
CA ILE A 181 -13.54 -10.82 -1.99
C ILE A 181 -13.72 -10.99 -3.51
N ASN A 182 -14.79 -11.68 -3.94
CA ASN A 182 -15.01 -11.98 -5.35
C ASN A 182 -15.25 -10.75 -6.21
N SER A 183 -15.85 -9.70 -5.65
CA SER A 183 -16.06 -8.43 -6.34
C SER A 183 -14.81 -7.52 -6.35
N GLY A 184 -13.78 -7.86 -5.58
CA GLY A 184 -12.61 -6.99 -5.42
C GLY A 184 -12.94 -5.65 -4.75
N LYS A 185 -13.96 -5.62 -3.86
CA LYS A 185 -14.52 -4.40 -3.26
C LYS A 185 -13.47 -3.41 -2.78
N TYR A 186 -12.38 -3.89 -2.18
CA TYR A 186 -11.37 -3.04 -1.55
C TYR A 186 -10.04 -2.94 -2.32
N LEU A 187 -9.95 -3.44 -3.56
CA LEU A 187 -8.70 -3.35 -4.35
C LEU A 187 -8.28 -1.89 -4.58
N THR A 188 -9.22 -1.00 -4.91
CA THR A 188 -8.90 0.44 -5.10
C THR A 188 -8.49 1.13 -3.79
N TRP A 189 -9.08 0.74 -2.66
CA TRP A 189 -8.71 1.27 -1.35
C TRP A 189 -7.25 0.99 -0.99
N THR A 190 -6.71 -0.17 -1.32
CA THR A 190 -5.31 -0.50 -1.01
C THR A 190 -4.31 0.43 -1.73
N ASN A 191 -4.67 0.96 -2.91
CA ASN A 191 -3.85 1.96 -3.60
C ASN A 191 -3.72 3.25 -2.77
N ASN A 192 -4.78 3.65 -2.08
CA ASN A 192 -4.75 4.85 -1.23
C ASN A 192 -3.76 4.68 -0.07
N ILE A 193 -3.60 3.47 0.47
CA ILE A 193 -2.60 3.17 1.51
C ILE A 193 -1.19 3.32 0.94
N ASN A 194 -0.90 2.73 -0.22
CA ASN A 194 0.41 2.83 -0.85
C ASN A 194 0.75 4.28 -1.24
N ASP A 195 -0.22 5.02 -1.79
CA ASP A 195 -0.04 6.43 -2.16
C ASP A 195 0.20 7.31 -0.91
N ASP A 196 -0.52 7.07 0.20
CA ASP A 196 -0.30 7.76 1.48
C ASP A 196 1.08 7.41 2.08
N ALA A 197 1.45 6.14 2.11
CA ALA A 197 2.76 5.68 2.58
C ALA A 197 3.91 6.30 1.77
N ALA A 198 3.79 6.31 0.44
CA ALA A 198 4.77 6.93 -0.45
C ALA A 198 4.92 8.44 -0.17
N SER A 199 3.82 9.15 0.10
CA SER A 199 3.84 10.58 0.47
C SER A 199 4.60 10.86 1.77
N LYS A 200 4.71 9.85 2.64
CA LYS A 200 5.43 9.87 3.93
C LYS A 200 6.83 9.27 3.83
N ASN A 201 7.30 8.94 2.62
CA ASN A 201 8.57 8.24 2.36
C ASN A 201 8.65 6.85 3.02
N ILE A 202 7.52 6.19 3.23
CA ILE A 202 7.45 4.80 3.72
C ILE A 202 7.46 3.89 2.51
N ASN A 203 8.58 3.22 2.28
CA ASN A 203 8.85 2.40 1.08
C ASN A 203 9.39 1.00 1.42
N ALA A 204 9.32 0.60 2.67
CA ALA A 204 9.77 -0.71 3.15
C ALA A 204 8.80 -1.28 4.18
N THR A 205 8.71 -2.62 4.23
CA THR A 205 7.91 -3.36 5.22
C THR A 205 8.73 -4.45 5.91
N PRO A 206 8.51 -4.71 7.20
CA PRO A 206 7.61 -3.95 8.06
C PRO A 206 8.19 -2.56 8.40
N THR A 207 7.35 -1.53 8.46
CA THR A 207 7.67 -0.26 9.09
C THR A 207 6.70 -0.04 10.24
N VAL A 208 7.22 0.11 11.45
CA VAL A 208 6.42 0.35 12.66
C VAL A 208 6.74 1.72 13.22
N ILE A 209 5.70 2.51 13.46
CA ILE A 209 5.80 3.87 13.98
C ILE A 209 5.02 3.95 15.29
N VAL A 210 5.68 4.36 16.37
CA VAL A 210 5.06 4.55 17.68
C VAL A 210 5.04 6.03 18.04
N ASN A 211 3.86 6.61 18.19
CA ASN A 211 3.67 8.05 18.45
C ASN A 211 4.52 8.93 17.51
N GLY A 212 4.53 8.61 16.21
CA GLY A 212 5.22 9.35 15.16
C GLY A 212 6.73 9.07 15.06
N LYS A 213 7.28 8.14 15.85
CA LYS A 213 8.69 7.74 15.78
C LYS A 213 8.82 6.35 15.18
N THR A 214 9.53 6.25 14.06
CA THR A 214 9.82 4.95 13.42
C THR A 214 10.76 4.12 14.32
N LEU A 215 10.39 2.87 14.53
CA LEU A 215 11.24 1.92 15.25
C LEU A 215 12.34 1.39 14.31
N PRO A 216 13.59 1.26 14.79
CA PRO A 216 14.68 0.70 13.99
C PRO A 216 14.58 -0.83 13.94
N LEU A 217 13.64 -1.35 13.13
CA LEU A 217 13.39 -2.79 12.99
C LEU A 217 14.37 -3.52 12.05
N ALA A 218 15.28 -2.80 11.40
CA ALA A 218 16.15 -3.38 10.36
C ALA A 218 16.99 -4.59 10.80
N THR A 219 17.19 -4.79 12.09
CA THR A 219 18.03 -5.87 12.64
C THR A 219 17.44 -6.58 13.85
N ASP A 220 16.36 -6.06 14.46
CA ASP A 220 15.79 -6.61 15.69
C ASP A 220 14.26 -6.60 15.67
N TYR A 221 13.68 -7.73 15.26
CA TYR A 221 12.24 -8.00 15.37
C TYR A 221 11.83 -8.48 16.77
N SER A 222 12.74 -8.44 17.77
CA SER A 222 12.45 -9.03 19.07
C SER A 222 11.29 -8.32 19.76
N ASN A 223 10.42 -9.11 20.37
CA ASN A 223 9.36 -8.63 21.23
C ASN A 223 9.90 -7.74 22.37
N ALA A 224 11.13 -8.00 22.84
CA ALA A 224 11.76 -7.24 23.91
C ALA A 224 12.01 -5.77 23.50
N ALA A 225 12.50 -5.49 22.28
CA ALA A 225 12.74 -4.14 21.81
C ALA A 225 11.42 -3.36 21.67
N PHE A 226 10.41 -3.97 21.05
CA PHE A 226 9.09 -3.37 20.90
C PHE A 226 8.40 -3.12 22.25
N THR A 227 8.38 -4.15 23.12
CA THR A 227 7.82 -4.06 24.48
C THR A 227 8.49 -2.97 25.31
N LYS A 228 9.82 -2.81 25.22
CA LYS A 228 10.56 -1.75 25.93
C LYS A 228 10.06 -0.36 25.55
N VAL A 229 9.83 -0.10 24.26
CA VAL A 229 9.31 1.19 23.78
C VAL A 229 7.90 1.43 24.33
N LEU A 230 7.00 0.46 24.22
CA LEU A 230 5.62 0.61 24.69
C LEU A 230 5.54 0.80 26.21
N LYS A 231 6.35 0.04 26.98
CA LYS A 231 6.43 0.21 28.45
C LYS A 231 6.96 1.58 28.86
N ALA A 232 7.94 2.11 28.13
CA ALA A 232 8.46 3.46 28.37
C ALA A 232 7.40 4.55 28.15
N LEU A 233 6.38 4.27 27.34
CA LEU A 233 5.22 5.14 27.10
C LEU A 233 4.04 4.85 28.03
N GLY A 234 4.22 3.98 29.05
CA GLY A 234 3.22 3.67 30.04
C GLY A 234 2.19 2.60 29.65
N VAL A 235 2.41 1.88 28.57
CA VAL A 235 1.57 0.72 28.18
C VAL A 235 1.91 -0.45 29.12
N LYS A 236 0.88 -0.95 29.82
CA LYS A 236 0.98 -2.05 30.80
C LYS A 236 0.15 -3.24 30.35
#